data_179b1e70108b28e1e5fdce36f97e353a
#
_entry.id   179b1e70108b28e1e5fdce36f97e353a
#
_cell.length_a   1.000
_cell.length_b   1.000
_cell.length_c   1.000
_cell.angle_alpha   90.00
_cell.angle_beta   90.00
_cell.angle_gamma   90.00
#
_symmetry.space_group_name_H-M   'P 1'
#
loop_
_entity.id
_entity.type
_entity.pdbx_description
1 polymer ?
#
loop_
_entity_poly.entity_id
_entity_poly.type
_entity_poly.pdbx_seq_one_letter_code
_entity_poly.pdbx_strand_id
1 'polypeptide(L)'
;MNNKKLFASALVLSMFFGLTACSSEKPEDTKVVEKKKEKKEEKKEEKKEEKKEESTDAVLVREISSKTYTVTIPELTSFYTPSRDGLEVKTEVGEQQISYTLEDEFGDFKMAIYVNPISAESAEAYANRINEGFKDDESKQYKPSTVGDFNGFRLVTTSENPSFKCKDNLLLDFASVDGSAVVMSVTVEQFYDTDTTDMEVAMKAILGNMKVEVK
;
A
#
# COMPACT_ATOMS: atom_id res chain seq x y z
N MET A 1 12.61 51.56 8.12
CA MET A 1 12.20 51.17 9.49
C MET A 1 12.04 49.68 9.54
N ASN A 2 12.87 49.05 10.39
CA ASN A 2 13.00 47.59 10.56
C ASN A 2 11.77 46.98 11.24
N ASN A 3 11.37 45.79 10.87
CA ASN A 3 10.87 44.80 11.82
C ASN A 3 11.07 43.38 11.27
N LYS A 4 12.16 42.76 11.68
CA LYS A 4 12.42 41.33 11.63
C LYS A 4 11.64 40.68 12.78
N LYS A 5 10.74 39.72 12.49
CA LYS A 5 10.23 38.81 13.50
C LYS A 5 10.78 37.40 13.23
N LEU A 6 11.73 37.01 14.08
CA LEU A 6 12.19 35.66 14.27
C LEU A 6 11.06 34.82 14.92
N PHE A 7 10.72 33.70 14.34
CA PHE A 7 10.02 32.63 15.05
C PHE A 7 11.01 31.50 15.31
N ALA A 8 11.32 31.33 16.58
CA ALA A 8 12.07 30.20 17.08
C ALA A 8 11.11 29.03 17.29
N SER A 9 11.31 27.93 16.58
CA SER A 9 10.63 26.65 16.84
C SER A 9 11.45 25.85 17.84
N ALA A 10 10.87 25.61 19.00
CA ALA A 10 11.44 24.76 20.04
C ALA A 10 11.23 23.28 19.67
N LEU A 11 12.33 22.58 19.52
CA LEU A 11 12.40 21.14 19.33
C LEU A 11 12.33 20.48 20.72
N VAL A 12 11.26 19.75 21.03
CA VAL A 12 11.16 18.96 22.26
C VAL A 12 11.60 17.54 21.94
N LEU A 13 12.80 17.22 22.37
CA LEU A 13 13.39 15.87 22.34
C LEU A 13 13.03 15.18 23.67
N SER A 14 12.14 14.21 23.67
CA SER A 14 11.89 13.35 24.81
C SER A 14 12.61 12.01 24.65
N MET A 15 13.79 11.90 25.29
CA MET A 15 14.47 10.62 25.50
C MET A 15 13.86 9.90 26.70
N PHE A 16 13.34 8.73 26.50
CA PHE A 16 13.08 7.80 27.58
C PHE A 16 14.21 6.76 27.64
N PHE A 17 15.07 6.91 28.64
CA PHE A 17 15.98 5.87 29.09
C PHE A 17 15.26 5.00 30.12
N GLY A 18 15.07 3.74 29.79
CA GLY A 18 14.67 2.69 30.74
C GLY A 18 15.85 1.78 31.05
N LEU A 19 16.51 2.02 32.17
CA LEU A 19 17.52 1.13 32.78
C LEU A 19 16.79 0.04 33.54
N THR A 20 17.02 -1.23 33.22
CA THR A 20 16.79 -2.34 34.16
C THR A 20 18.10 -3.05 34.44
N ALA A 21 18.43 -3.03 35.71
CA ALA A 21 19.65 -3.58 36.29
C ALA A 21 19.62 -5.11 36.33
N CYS A 22 20.79 -5.70 36.06
CA CYS A 22 21.15 -7.07 36.42
C CYS A 22 21.25 -7.26 37.92
N SER A 23 20.77 -8.39 38.42
CA SER A 23 21.29 -8.99 39.64
C SER A 23 21.47 -10.48 39.44
N SER A 24 22.72 -10.89 39.57
CA SER A 24 23.24 -12.25 39.60
C SER A 24 23.06 -12.84 40.98
N GLU A 25 22.72 -14.14 41.07
CA GLU A 25 23.33 -15.07 42.04
C GLU A 25 22.88 -16.52 41.78
N LYS A 26 23.85 -17.42 41.64
CA LYS A 26 23.83 -18.87 41.82
C LYS A 26 24.38 -19.15 43.22
N PRO A 27 24.39 -20.36 43.82
CA PRO A 27 24.17 -21.72 43.27
C PRO A 27 23.50 -22.75 44.22
N GLU A 28 23.54 -24.04 43.77
CA GLU A 28 23.47 -25.31 44.51
C GLU A 28 22.08 -25.84 44.96
N ASP A 29 21.71 -27.10 44.97
CA ASP A 29 22.29 -28.41 44.67
C ASP A 29 21.18 -29.49 44.75
N THR A 30 21.32 -30.56 43.98
CA THR A 30 20.91 -31.95 44.25
C THR A 30 19.48 -32.35 44.64
N LYS A 31 18.78 -33.14 43.81
CA LYS A 31 18.59 -34.60 43.98
C LYS A 31 17.65 -35.25 42.93
N VAL A 32 18.18 -36.34 42.41
CA VAL A 32 17.55 -37.40 41.61
C VAL A 32 16.48 -38.13 42.40
N VAL A 33 15.30 -38.38 41.76
CA VAL A 33 14.51 -39.61 41.97
C VAL A 33 13.80 -40.01 40.67
N GLU A 34 14.13 -41.20 40.21
CA GLU A 34 13.39 -41.97 39.20
C GLU A 34 12.05 -42.48 39.72
N LYS A 35 11.12 -42.63 38.80
CA LYS A 35 10.17 -43.76 38.53
C LYS A 35 8.76 -43.21 38.25
N LYS A 36 8.07 -43.52 37.23
CA LYS A 36 7.55 -44.76 36.67
C LYS A 36 6.65 -44.47 35.47
N LYS A 37 6.74 -45.32 34.47
CA LYS A 37 5.82 -45.41 33.33
C LYS A 37 4.41 -45.72 33.81
N GLU A 38 3.45 -44.99 33.31
CA GLU A 38 2.11 -45.50 33.04
C GLU A 38 1.57 -45.02 31.73
N LYS A 39 1.27 -45.99 30.86
CA LYS A 39 0.57 -45.88 29.60
C LYS A 39 -0.85 -45.41 29.85
N LYS A 40 -1.23 -44.34 29.19
CA LYS A 40 -2.64 -44.06 28.94
C LYS A 40 -2.76 -43.63 27.50
N GLU A 41 -3.29 -44.54 26.71
CA GLU A 41 -3.84 -44.25 25.37
C GLU A 41 -5.04 -43.29 25.57
N GLU A 42 -4.88 -42.06 25.19
CA GLU A 42 -6.02 -41.18 24.98
C GLU A 42 -6.20 -40.96 23.50
N LYS A 43 -7.37 -41.37 23.05
CA LYS A 43 -7.99 -41.17 21.74
C LYS A 43 -7.73 -39.75 21.25
N LYS A 44 -6.99 -39.67 20.16
CA LYS A 44 -6.87 -38.46 19.35
C LYS A 44 -8.15 -38.32 18.54
N GLU A 45 -9.14 -37.61 19.05
CA GLU A 45 -10.21 -37.05 18.23
C GLU A 45 -9.55 -36.04 17.30
N GLU A 46 -9.49 -36.41 16.03
CA GLU A 46 -9.21 -35.45 14.94
C GLU A 46 -10.35 -34.44 14.90
N LYS A 47 -10.18 -33.33 15.59
CA LYS A 47 -10.92 -32.13 15.33
C LYS A 47 -10.42 -31.58 14.00
N LYS A 48 -11.12 -31.91 12.95
CA LYS A 48 -11.00 -31.29 11.64
C LYS A 48 -11.39 -29.84 11.82
N GLU A 49 -10.43 -28.98 12.12
CA GLU A 49 -10.59 -27.54 11.98
C GLU A 49 -10.81 -27.29 10.49
N GLU A 50 -12.02 -26.99 10.12
CA GLU A 50 -12.31 -26.29 8.87
C GLU A 50 -11.51 -24.99 8.92
N LYS A 51 -10.38 -25.00 8.24
CA LYS A 51 -9.64 -23.78 7.90
C LYS A 51 -10.58 -22.96 7.02
N LYS A 52 -11.34 -22.04 7.62
CA LYS A 52 -11.98 -20.97 6.89
C LYS A 52 -10.86 -20.33 6.10
N GLU A 53 -10.87 -20.47 4.79
CA GLU A 53 -9.99 -19.68 3.93
C GLU A 53 -10.33 -18.22 4.21
N GLU A 54 -9.47 -17.56 4.98
CA GLU A 54 -9.55 -16.14 5.22
C GLU A 54 -9.25 -15.51 3.86
N SER A 55 -10.20 -14.77 3.29
CA SER A 55 -10.02 -14.03 2.05
C SER A 55 -8.79 -13.12 2.22
N THR A 56 -7.81 -13.27 1.33
CA THR A 56 -6.60 -12.45 1.27
C THR A 56 -6.82 -11.16 0.47
N ASP A 57 -8.07 -10.88 0.12
CA ASP A 57 -8.44 -9.66 -0.60
C ASP A 57 -8.14 -8.41 0.22
N ALA A 58 -7.56 -7.40 -0.43
CA ALA A 58 -7.38 -6.08 0.15
C ALA A 58 -8.70 -5.31 0.08
N VAL A 59 -9.22 -4.89 1.24
CA VAL A 59 -10.53 -4.24 1.36
C VAL A 59 -10.40 -2.89 2.04
N LEU A 60 -10.76 -1.82 1.33
CA LEU A 60 -10.75 -0.44 1.84
C LEU A 60 -12.19 0.11 1.88
N VAL A 61 -12.64 0.54 3.05
CA VAL A 61 -13.96 1.13 3.25
C VAL A 61 -13.85 2.65 3.25
N ARG A 62 -14.68 3.34 2.46
CA ARG A 62 -14.67 4.79 2.30
C ARG A 62 -16.09 5.35 2.29
N GLU A 63 -16.19 6.66 2.40
CA GLU A 63 -17.46 7.38 2.33
C GLU A 63 -17.41 8.47 1.26
N ILE A 64 -18.53 8.63 0.54
CA ILE A 64 -18.78 9.71 -0.39
C ILE A 64 -20.27 10.10 -0.27
N SER A 65 -20.57 11.40 -0.18
CA SER A 65 -21.95 11.88 -0.09
C SER A 65 -22.80 11.16 0.97
N SER A 66 -22.19 10.89 2.13
CA SER A 66 -22.81 10.15 3.27
C SER A 66 -23.17 8.70 2.96
N LYS A 67 -22.66 8.12 1.89
CA LYS A 67 -22.76 6.70 1.56
C LYS A 67 -21.42 6.03 1.77
N THR A 68 -21.49 4.84 2.35
CA THR A 68 -20.31 3.98 2.48
C THR A 68 -20.14 3.16 1.20
N TYR A 69 -18.93 3.09 0.71
CA TYR A 69 -18.55 2.19 -0.37
C TYR A 69 -17.29 1.41 0.00
N THR A 70 -17.09 0.29 -0.66
CA THR A 70 -15.95 -0.59 -0.45
C THR A 70 -15.17 -0.72 -1.74
N VAL A 71 -13.86 -0.54 -1.67
CA VAL A 71 -12.91 -0.87 -2.72
C VAL A 71 -12.30 -2.22 -2.36
N THR A 72 -12.46 -3.20 -3.24
CA THR A 72 -11.90 -4.55 -3.05
C THR A 72 -10.97 -4.88 -4.20
N ILE A 73 -9.76 -5.33 -3.87
CA ILE A 73 -8.79 -5.85 -4.84
C ILE A 73 -8.39 -7.24 -4.35
N PRO A 74 -8.54 -8.30 -5.18
CA PRO A 74 -8.08 -9.64 -4.83
C PRO A 74 -6.58 -9.65 -4.51
N GLU A 75 -6.09 -10.74 -3.92
CA GLU A 75 -4.66 -10.91 -3.70
C GLU A 75 -3.89 -10.69 -5.02
N LEU A 76 -2.89 -9.79 -5.00
CA LEU A 76 -2.18 -9.33 -6.21
C LEU A 76 -1.62 -10.50 -7.03
N THR A 77 -1.05 -11.49 -6.37
CA THR A 77 -0.47 -12.70 -7.00
C THR A 77 -1.48 -13.58 -7.72
N SER A 78 -2.78 -13.41 -7.45
CA SER A 78 -3.84 -14.18 -8.09
C SER A 78 -4.15 -13.71 -9.53
N PHE A 79 -3.79 -12.48 -9.89
CA PHE A 79 -4.13 -11.89 -11.20
C PHE A 79 -2.96 -11.13 -11.87
N TYR A 80 -1.86 -10.91 -11.17
CA TYR A 80 -0.68 -10.23 -11.70
C TYR A 80 0.56 -11.08 -11.48
N THR A 81 1.30 -11.31 -12.56
CA THR A 81 2.61 -11.95 -12.53
C THR A 81 3.63 -10.93 -13.00
N PRO A 82 4.54 -10.48 -12.12
CA PRO A 82 5.62 -9.60 -12.51
C PRO A 82 6.54 -10.27 -13.54
N SER A 83 7.21 -9.46 -14.35
CA SER A 83 8.18 -9.96 -15.35
C SER A 83 9.42 -10.60 -14.72
N ARG A 84 9.68 -10.30 -13.45
CA ARG A 84 10.80 -10.81 -12.68
C ARG A 84 10.33 -11.86 -11.67
N ASP A 85 10.99 -13.01 -11.66
CA ASP A 85 10.74 -14.09 -10.70
C ASP A 85 11.33 -13.77 -9.31
N GLY A 86 10.78 -14.42 -8.28
CA GLY A 86 11.35 -14.39 -6.91
C GLY A 86 11.06 -13.11 -6.14
N LEU A 87 10.06 -12.32 -6.56
CA LEU A 87 9.64 -11.13 -5.82
C LEU A 87 8.79 -11.50 -4.61
N GLU A 88 9.08 -10.90 -3.47
CA GLU A 88 8.19 -10.88 -2.31
C GLU A 88 7.13 -9.80 -2.54
N VAL A 89 5.86 -10.16 -2.32
CA VAL A 89 4.73 -9.24 -2.41
C VAL A 89 4.21 -8.97 -1.00
N LYS A 90 4.23 -7.70 -0.61
CA LYS A 90 3.64 -7.21 0.65
C LYS A 90 2.41 -6.38 0.34
N THR A 91 1.30 -6.69 1.00
CA THR A 91 0.04 -5.93 0.88
C THR A 91 -0.24 -5.22 2.19
N GLU A 92 -0.53 -3.93 2.12
CA GLU A 92 -0.93 -3.13 3.27
C GLU A 92 -2.22 -2.38 2.95
N VAL A 93 -3.18 -2.44 3.88
CA VAL A 93 -4.42 -1.68 3.82
C VAL A 93 -4.36 -0.60 4.89
N GLY A 94 -4.12 0.62 4.46
CA GLY A 94 -4.12 1.80 5.33
C GLY A 94 -5.51 2.44 5.43
N GLU A 95 -5.60 3.55 6.16
CA GLU A 95 -6.87 4.27 6.31
C GLU A 95 -7.38 4.89 4.99
N GLN A 96 -6.49 5.25 4.09
CA GLN A 96 -6.82 5.98 2.87
C GLN A 96 -6.46 5.28 1.57
N GLN A 97 -5.65 4.23 1.61
CA GLN A 97 -5.13 3.57 0.43
C GLN A 97 -4.88 2.08 0.67
N ILE A 98 -4.87 1.34 -0.42
CA ILE A 98 -4.29 0.01 -0.50
C ILE A 98 -2.92 0.15 -1.15
N SER A 99 -1.91 -0.49 -0.60
CA SER A 99 -0.56 -0.51 -1.19
C SER A 99 -0.01 -1.92 -1.34
N TYR A 100 0.74 -2.11 -2.40
CA TYR A 100 1.51 -3.32 -2.67
C TYR A 100 2.97 -2.94 -2.85
N THR A 101 3.87 -3.68 -2.24
CA THR A 101 5.30 -3.57 -2.47
C THR A 101 5.81 -4.89 -3.01
N LEU A 102 6.50 -4.83 -4.14
CA LEU A 102 7.18 -5.96 -4.76
C LEU A 102 8.68 -5.69 -4.70
N GLU A 103 9.43 -6.55 -4.05
CA GLU A 103 10.89 -6.40 -3.93
C GLU A 103 11.58 -7.76 -3.99
N ASP A 104 12.79 -7.79 -4.52
CA ASP A 104 13.63 -8.98 -4.49
C ASP A 104 14.45 -9.06 -3.20
N GLU A 105 14.95 -10.25 -2.89
CA GLU A 105 15.73 -10.50 -1.67
C GLU A 105 17.07 -9.73 -1.62
N PHE A 106 17.57 -9.27 -2.77
CA PHE A 106 18.85 -8.56 -2.88
C PHE A 106 18.72 -7.05 -2.86
N GLY A 107 17.48 -6.52 -2.99
CA GLY A 107 17.20 -5.11 -3.07
C GLY A 107 17.59 -4.45 -4.40
N ASP A 108 17.75 -5.26 -5.45
CA ASP A 108 18.08 -4.78 -6.80
C ASP A 108 16.83 -4.40 -7.61
N PHE A 109 15.66 -4.79 -7.12
CA PHE A 109 14.38 -4.43 -7.70
C PHE A 109 13.40 -4.03 -6.59
N LYS A 110 12.68 -2.95 -6.84
CA LYS A 110 11.54 -2.55 -6.02
C LYS A 110 10.52 -1.81 -6.85
N MET A 111 9.27 -2.24 -6.75
CA MET A 111 8.10 -1.56 -7.29
C MET A 111 7.06 -1.39 -6.19
N ALA A 112 6.43 -0.23 -6.12
CA ALA A 112 5.31 0.01 -5.22
C ALA A 112 4.07 0.44 -6.02
N ILE A 113 2.91 -0.09 -5.63
CA ILE A 113 1.63 0.23 -6.25
C ILE A 113 0.73 0.80 -5.15
N TYR A 114 0.11 1.93 -5.43
CA TYR A 114 -0.82 2.58 -4.50
C TYR A 114 -2.17 2.76 -5.19
N VAL A 115 -3.23 2.35 -4.54
CA VAL A 115 -4.61 2.57 -4.95
C VAL A 115 -5.27 3.46 -3.92
N ASN A 116 -5.60 4.68 -4.31
CA ASN A 116 -6.11 5.71 -3.42
C ASN A 116 -7.40 6.34 -3.97
N PRO A 117 -8.55 6.11 -3.32
CA PRO A 117 -9.75 6.88 -3.60
C PRO A 117 -9.56 8.35 -3.21
N ILE A 118 -9.82 9.25 -4.15
CA ILE A 118 -9.66 10.69 -3.97
C ILE A 118 -11.02 11.35 -3.82
N SER A 119 -11.14 12.24 -2.85
CA SER A 119 -12.31 13.11 -2.70
C SER A 119 -12.20 14.27 -3.69
N ALA A 120 -12.84 14.15 -4.85
CA ALA A 120 -12.91 15.15 -5.89
C ALA A 120 -14.24 15.03 -6.64
N GLU A 121 -14.62 16.08 -7.34
CA GLU A 121 -15.83 16.12 -8.17
C GLU A 121 -15.72 15.16 -9.37
N SER A 122 -14.54 15.13 -10.00
CA SER A 122 -14.17 14.21 -11.07
C SER A 122 -12.64 14.10 -11.19
N ALA A 123 -12.16 13.08 -11.91
CA ALA A 123 -10.75 12.93 -12.25
C ALA A 123 -10.24 14.13 -13.04
N GLU A 124 -11.05 14.66 -13.97
CA GLU A 124 -10.73 15.86 -14.77
C GLU A 124 -10.57 17.09 -13.90
N ALA A 125 -11.54 17.36 -13.00
CA ALA A 125 -11.46 18.50 -12.10
C ALA A 125 -10.23 18.44 -11.19
N TYR A 126 -9.88 17.24 -10.72
CA TYR A 126 -8.68 17.05 -9.91
C TYR A 126 -7.40 17.27 -10.73
N ALA A 127 -7.30 16.68 -11.93
CA ALA A 127 -6.17 16.84 -12.84
C ALA A 127 -5.95 18.31 -13.19
N ASN A 128 -7.03 19.04 -13.57
CA ASN A 128 -6.96 20.46 -13.91
C ASN A 128 -6.47 21.31 -12.75
N ARG A 129 -6.93 21.05 -11.53
CA ARG A 129 -6.45 21.75 -10.33
C ARG A 129 -4.97 21.56 -10.08
N ILE A 130 -4.44 20.36 -10.30
CA ILE A 130 -2.99 20.09 -10.19
C ILE A 130 -2.24 20.81 -11.32
N ASN A 131 -2.75 20.72 -12.56
CA ASN A 131 -2.12 21.34 -13.73
C ASN A 131 -2.02 22.86 -13.61
N GLU A 132 -3.00 23.52 -13.00
CA GLU A 132 -2.94 24.97 -12.69
C GLU A 132 -1.73 25.32 -11.82
N GLY A 133 -1.39 24.46 -10.84
CA GLY A 133 -0.20 24.64 -10.02
C GLY A 133 1.12 24.46 -10.77
N PHE A 134 1.10 23.77 -11.89
CA PHE A 134 2.26 23.46 -12.73
C PHE A 134 2.11 23.96 -14.17
N LYS A 135 1.38 25.07 -14.39
CA LYS A 135 1.09 25.61 -15.73
C LYS A 135 2.32 25.89 -16.60
N ASP A 136 3.47 26.17 -15.97
CA ASP A 136 4.73 26.48 -16.64
C ASP A 136 5.66 25.25 -16.79
N ASP A 137 5.21 24.06 -16.35
CA ASP A 137 5.98 22.82 -16.39
C ASP A 137 5.12 21.65 -16.84
N GLU A 138 5.05 21.43 -18.15
CA GLU A 138 4.26 20.36 -18.76
C GLU A 138 4.67 18.96 -18.32
N SER A 139 5.88 18.78 -17.84
CA SER A 139 6.37 17.47 -17.36
C SER A 139 5.72 17.06 -16.03
N LYS A 140 5.05 17.99 -15.34
CA LYS A 140 4.31 17.79 -14.09
C LYS A 140 2.79 17.88 -14.24
N GLN A 141 2.31 17.85 -15.48
CA GLN A 141 0.89 17.97 -15.77
C GLN A 141 0.28 16.63 -16.17
N TYR A 142 -0.92 16.38 -15.66
CA TYR A 142 -1.75 15.28 -16.10
C TYR A 142 -2.26 15.54 -17.53
N LYS A 143 -2.21 14.52 -18.36
CA LYS A 143 -2.72 14.54 -19.73
C LYS A 143 -3.76 13.45 -19.92
N PRO A 144 -4.81 13.67 -20.74
CA PRO A 144 -5.75 12.61 -21.10
C PRO A 144 -5.01 11.39 -21.63
N SER A 145 -5.35 10.21 -21.13
CA SER A 145 -4.68 8.97 -21.48
C SER A 145 -5.60 7.76 -21.29
N THR A 146 -5.26 6.65 -21.91
CA THR A 146 -5.94 5.37 -21.77
C THR A 146 -4.94 4.31 -21.32
N VAL A 147 -5.32 3.51 -20.31
CA VAL A 147 -4.56 2.34 -19.85
C VAL A 147 -5.48 1.13 -19.95
N GLY A 148 -5.21 0.24 -20.90
CA GLY A 148 -6.16 -0.84 -21.26
C GLY A 148 -7.48 -0.26 -21.74
N ASP A 149 -8.58 -0.60 -21.08
CA ASP A 149 -9.93 -0.11 -21.38
C ASP A 149 -10.33 1.11 -20.52
N PHE A 150 -9.42 1.62 -19.70
CA PHE A 150 -9.68 2.68 -18.73
C PHE A 150 -9.17 4.03 -19.24
N ASN A 151 -10.10 4.97 -19.39
CA ASN A 151 -9.80 6.35 -19.74
C ASN A 151 -9.61 7.20 -18.49
N GLY A 152 -8.63 8.09 -18.51
CA GLY A 152 -8.34 8.96 -17.38
C GLY A 152 -7.32 10.04 -17.72
N PHE A 153 -6.65 10.53 -16.68
CA PHE A 153 -5.59 11.53 -16.76
C PHE A 153 -4.32 10.94 -16.18
N ARG A 154 -3.27 10.87 -17.00
CA ARG A 154 -2.02 10.21 -16.63
C ARG A 154 -0.89 11.22 -16.48
N LEU A 155 -0.05 11.02 -15.50
CA LEU A 155 1.20 11.74 -15.26
C LEU A 155 2.32 10.74 -15.05
N VAL A 156 3.30 10.74 -15.95
CA VAL A 156 4.54 9.97 -15.80
C VAL A 156 5.67 10.93 -15.46
N THR A 157 6.36 10.68 -14.36
CA THR A 157 7.51 11.49 -13.93
C THR A 157 8.73 10.61 -13.70
N THR A 158 9.90 11.13 -14.07
CA THR A 158 11.19 10.52 -13.75
C THR A 158 11.92 11.41 -12.74
N SER A 159 12.78 10.81 -11.92
CA SER A 159 13.46 11.54 -10.86
C SER A 159 14.88 11.01 -10.66
N GLU A 160 15.79 11.92 -10.36
CA GLU A 160 17.10 11.60 -9.83
C GLU A 160 17.07 11.27 -8.33
N ASN A 161 15.89 11.42 -7.70
CA ASN A 161 15.71 11.12 -6.28
C ASN A 161 15.92 9.60 -6.03
N PRO A 162 16.69 9.21 -5.02
CA PRO A 162 16.85 7.79 -4.66
C PRO A 162 15.56 7.13 -4.16
N SER A 163 14.51 7.90 -3.82
CA SER A 163 13.24 7.36 -3.35
C SER A 163 12.39 6.73 -4.46
N PHE A 164 12.58 7.15 -5.71
CA PHE A 164 12.00 6.50 -6.89
C PHE A 164 12.71 6.97 -8.16
N LYS A 165 12.73 6.16 -9.21
CA LYS A 165 13.28 6.52 -10.53
C LYS A 165 12.19 6.90 -11.52
N CYS A 166 11.08 6.18 -11.49
CA CYS A 166 9.92 6.46 -12.30
C CYS A 166 8.64 6.34 -11.47
N LYS A 167 7.71 7.23 -11.73
CA LYS A 167 6.36 7.22 -11.14
C LYS A 167 5.36 7.43 -12.24
N ASP A 168 4.40 6.52 -12.31
CA ASP A 168 3.28 6.56 -13.23
C ASP A 168 1.99 6.66 -12.40
N ASN A 169 1.22 7.70 -12.63
CA ASN A 169 -0.04 7.91 -11.92
C ASN A 169 -1.18 8.10 -12.91
N LEU A 170 -2.25 7.34 -12.72
CA LEU A 170 -3.50 7.46 -13.45
C LEU A 170 -4.61 7.89 -12.50
N LEU A 171 -5.29 8.95 -12.87
CA LEU A 171 -6.54 9.42 -12.25
C LEU A 171 -7.72 9.07 -13.16
N LEU A 172 -8.76 8.46 -12.60
CA LEU A 172 -9.96 8.13 -13.38
C LEU A 172 -11.23 8.17 -12.52
N ASP A 173 -12.37 8.42 -13.15
CA ASP A 173 -13.68 8.23 -12.57
C ASP A 173 -14.03 6.75 -12.66
N PHE A 174 -13.68 5.98 -11.62
CA PHE A 174 -13.74 4.51 -11.66
C PHE A 174 -15.16 3.98 -11.50
N ALA A 175 -15.96 4.63 -10.64
CA ALA A 175 -17.33 4.25 -10.35
C ALA A 175 -18.17 5.49 -10.01
N SER A 176 -19.48 5.30 -9.80
CA SER A 176 -20.38 6.35 -9.31
C SER A 176 -21.19 5.83 -8.15
N VAL A 177 -21.32 6.65 -7.10
CA VAL A 177 -22.15 6.42 -5.92
C VAL A 177 -23.14 7.55 -5.81
N ASP A 178 -24.43 7.27 -6.00
CA ASP A 178 -25.52 8.27 -5.98
C ASP A 178 -25.23 9.51 -6.87
N GLY A 179 -24.65 9.28 -8.04
CA GLY A 179 -24.31 10.34 -8.99
C GLY A 179 -22.98 11.08 -8.69
N SER A 180 -22.32 10.77 -7.59
CA SER A 180 -20.99 11.28 -7.27
C SER A 180 -19.92 10.36 -7.82
N ALA A 181 -18.91 10.88 -8.50
CA ALA A 181 -17.80 10.07 -9.02
C ALA A 181 -16.95 9.54 -7.87
N VAL A 182 -16.62 8.26 -7.93
CA VAL A 182 -15.53 7.67 -7.14
C VAL A 182 -14.25 7.82 -7.95
N VAL A 183 -13.49 8.87 -7.65
CA VAL A 183 -12.23 9.14 -8.32
C VAL A 183 -11.15 8.24 -7.72
N MET A 184 -10.47 7.48 -8.56
CA MET A 184 -9.33 6.67 -8.17
C MET A 184 -8.03 7.26 -8.67
N SER A 185 -7.01 7.25 -7.82
CA SER A 185 -5.62 7.42 -8.20
C SER A 185 -4.92 6.06 -8.09
N VAL A 186 -4.47 5.53 -9.19
CA VAL A 186 -3.59 4.36 -9.22
C VAL A 186 -2.19 4.84 -9.56
N THR A 187 -1.26 4.65 -8.63
CA THR A 187 0.13 5.07 -8.77
C THR A 187 1.01 3.84 -8.76
N VAL A 188 1.94 3.75 -9.70
CA VAL A 188 3.02 2.76 -9.69
C VAL A 188 4.35 3.51 -9.62
N GLU A 189 5.20 3.13 -8.70
CA GLU A 189 6.54 3.70 -8.51
C GLU A 189 7.58 2.60 -8.71
N GLN A 190 8.61 2.88 -9.49
CA GLN A 190 9.75 2.00 -9.70
C GLN A 190 11.02 2.69 -9.19
N PHE A 191 11.84 1.96 -8.42
CA PHE A 191 12.92 2.58 -7.65
C PHE A 191 14.28 2.53 -8.34
N TYR A 192 14.51 1.54 -9.20
CA TYR A 192 15.86 1.29 -9.75
C TYR A 192 15.92 1.36 -11.27
N ASP A 193 14.79 1.36 -11.95
CA ASP A 193 14.69 1.38 -13.40
C ASP A 193 13.79 2.51 -13.89
N THR A 194 13.95 2.91 -15.14
CA THR A 194 13.11 3.87 -15.87
C THR A 194 12.24 3.21 -16.93
N ASP A 195 12.31 1.90 -17.12
CA ASP A 195 11.41 1.16 -17.99
C ASP A 195 10.01 1.10 -17.38
N THR A 196 9.04 1.68 -18.07
CA THR A 196 7.65 1.78 -17.59
C THR A 196 6.78 0.61 -18.04
N THR A 197 7.31 -0.36 -18.74
CA THR A 197 6.53 -1.47 -19.30
C THR A 197 5.82 -2.28 -18.21
N ASP A 198 6.54 -2.69 -17.19
CA ASP A 198 5.98 -3.44 -16.07
C ASP A 198 5.01 -2.59 -15.24
N MET A 199 5.25 -1.29 -15.14
CA MET A 199 4.38 -0.35 -14.42
C MET A 199 3.00 -0.27 -15.07
N GLU A 200 2.93 -0.17 -16.39
CA GLU A 200 1.67 -0.13 -17.12
C GLU A 200 0.91 -1.48 -17.05
N VAL A 201 1.63 -2.60 -17.11
CA VAL A 201 1.05 -3.94 -16.95
C VAL A 201 0.45 -4.09 -15.54
N ALA A 202 1.17 -3.69 -14.50
CA ALA A 202 0.70 -3.71 -13.12
C ALA A 202 -0.53 -2.83 -12.91
N MET A 203 -0.51 -1.59 -13.42
CA MET A 203 -1.62 -0.65 -13.35
C MET A 203 -2.87 -1.23 -14.02
N LYS A 204 -2.73 -1.76 -15.23
CA LYS A 204 -3.82 -2.40 -15.98
C LYS A 204 -4.40 -3.60 -15.22
N ALA A 205 -3.54 -4.44 -14.64
CA ALA A 205 -3.97 -5.61 -13.87
C ALA A 205 -4.78 -5.20 -12.64
N ILE A 206 -4.34 -4.19 -11.88
CA ILE A 206 -5.07 -3.64 -10.73
C ILE A 206 -6.44 -3.11 -11.16
N LEU A 207 -6.49 -2.27 -12.18
CA LEU A 207 -7.74 -1.67 -12.66
C LEU A 207 -8.75 -2.71 -13.13
N GLY A 208 -8.29 -3.77 -13.79
CA GLY A 208 -9.14 -4.85 -14.30
C GLY A 208 -9.70 -5.78 -13.22
N ASN A 209 -9.11 -5.79 -12.02
CA ASN A 209 -9.51 -6.67 -10.92
C ASN A 209 -10.08 -5.91 -9.71
N MET A 210 -9.98 -4.59 -9.70
CA MET A 210 -10.56 -3.75 -8.65
C MET A 210 -12.08 -3.68 -8.78
N LYS A 211 -12.77 -3.72 -7.65
CA LYS A 211 -14.23 -3.57 -7.56
C LYS A 211 -14.58 -2.46 -6.58
N VAL A 212 -15.64 -1.73 -6.90
CA VAL A 212 -16.26 -0.73 -6.01
C VAL A 212 -17.71 -1.11 -5.79
N GLU A 213 -18.09 -1.32 -4.53
CA GLU A 213 -19.44 -1.69 -4.14
C GLU A 213 -19.99 -0.70 -3.11
N VAL A 214 -21.22 -0.28 -3.29
CA VAL A 214 -21.96 0.59 -2.36
C VAL A 214 -22.63 -0.27 -1.30
N LYS A 215 -22.53 0.12 -0.04
CA LYS A 215 -23.21 -0.54 1.08
C LYS A 215 -24.50 0.18 1.46
#